data_59a1a2fcee62ff28bf773c1b158a2d21
#
_entry.id   59a1a2fcee62ff28bf773c1b158a2d21
#
_cell.length_a   1.000
_cell.length_b   1.000
_cell.length_c   1.000
_cell.angle_alpha   90.00
_cell.angle_beta   90.00
_cell.angle_gamma   90.00
#
_symmetry.space_group_name_H-M   'P 1'
#
loop_
_entity.id
_entity.type
_entity.pdbx_description
1 polymer ?
#
loop_
_entity_poly.entity_id
_entity_poly.type
_entity_poly.pdbx_seq_one_letter_code
_entity_poly.pdbx_strand_id
1 'polypeptide(L)'
;MKSKIYHFLLATTCSVLPLSGDAQESFNKTAPQKSLYINIDWQANGVIGSDFVSKISGWGAHLEAGYYRTENFAVGGFLSYHTNNEYIPYQSFIWENEALSIEQQHSVFQIPFGVSARYRLTGNSVRPYVGTKIGAQYTRSEDYINRTCVYQDNWGFYLSPEIGVEIYPFAQKRFGLHLACYYSFATNEHGALWYHNKHTHNYGFRTGITF
;
A
#
# COMPACT_ATOMS: atom_id res chain seq x y z
N MET A 1 13.17 -26.32 -25.33
CA MET A 1 12.12 -26.72 -24.38
C MET A 1 11.19 -25.54 -24.18
N LYS A 2 9.91 -25.69 -24.55
CA LYS A 2 8.93 -24.57 -24.54
C LYS A 2 8.28 -24.48 -23.17
N SER A 3 8.56 -23.41 -22.43
CA SER A 3 7.86 -23.08 -21.19
C SER A 3 6.48 -22.52 -21.52
N LYS A 4 5.44 -23.16 -21.02
CA LYS A 4 4.04 -22.70 -21.16
C LYS A 4 3.77 -21.71 -20.02
N ILE A 5 3.65 -20.44 -20.37
CA ILE A 5 3.19 -19.38 -19.48
C ILE A 5 1.66 -19.50 -19.39
N TYR A 6 1.16 -19.87 -18.22
CA TYR A 6 -0.29 -19.86 -17.94
C TYR A 6 -0.69 -18.42 -17.60
N HIS A 7 -1.42 -17.82 -18.52
CA HIS A 7 -2.11 -16.56 -18.25
C HIS A 7 -3.32 -16.87 -17.37
N PHE A 8 -3.25 -16.47 -16.10
CA PHE A 8 -4.40 -16.48 -15.22
C PHE A 8 -5.18 -15.19 -15.46
N LEU A 9 -6.15 -15.26 -16.37
CA LEU A 9 -7.09 -14.17 -16.62
C LEU A 9 -8.16 -14.22 -15.53
N LEU A 10 -8.03 -13.39 -14.49
CA LEU A 10 -9.07 -13.19 -13.48
C LEU A 10 -10.11 -12.23 -14.09
N ALA A 11 -11.10 -12.79 -14.76
CA ALA A 11 -12.27 -12.05 -15.20
C ALA A 11 -13.16 -11.76 -13.99
N THR A 12 -13.03 -10.55 -13.42
CA THR A 12 -13.94 -10.05 -12.41
C THR A 12 -15.22 -9.60 -13.11
N THR A 13 -16.17 -10.49 -13.24
CA THR A 13 -17.55 -10.14 -13.63
C THR A 13 -18.20 -9.43 -12.45
N CYS A 14 -18.25 -8.10 -12.49
CA CYS A 14 -19.12 -7.30 -11.65
C CYS A 14 -20.56 -7.56 -12.07
N SER A 15 -21.23 -8.54 -11.46
CA SER A 15 -22.68 -8.70 -11.54
C SER A 15 -23.34 -7.63 -10.69
N VAL A 16 -23.80 -6.58 -11.33
CA VAL A 16 -24.71 -5.59 -10.74
C VAL A 16 -26.06 -6.28 -10.56
N LEU A 17 -26.36 -6.71 -9.34
CA LEU A 17 -27.71 -7.13 -8.98
C LEU A 17 -28.55 -5.86 -8.73
N PRO A 18 -29.69 -5.67 -9.41
CA PRO A 18 -30.65 -4.63 -9.04
C PRO A 18 -31.37 -5.09 -7.78
N LEU A 19 -31.04 -4.49 -6.64
CA LEU A 19 -31.83 -4.56 -5.43
C LEU A 19 -32.97 -3.55 -5.56
N SER A 20 -34.07 -3.98 -6.21
CA SER A 20 -35.38 -3.34 -6.04
C SER A 20 -36.01 -3.90 -4.77
N GLY A 21 -35.93 -3.14 -3.71
CA GLY A 21 -36.60 -3.39 -2.45
C GLY A 21 -37.25 -2.12 -1.98
N ASP A 22 -38.55 -1.96 -2.25
CA ASP A 22 -39.41 -0.95 -1.63
C ASP A 22 -39.44 -1.20 -0.13
N ALA A 23 -38.70 -0.42 0.62
CA ALA A 23 -38.90 -0.25 2.04
C ALA A 23 -39.13 1.23 2.32
N GLN A 24 -40.40 1.56 2.42
CA GLN A 24 -40.87 2.82 2.95
C GLN A 24 -40.56 2.86 4.43
N GLU A 25 -39.35 3.33 4.79
CA GLU A 25 -38.97 3.57 6.17
C GLU A 25 -38.95 5.06 6.48
N SER A 26 -39.75 5.35 7.45
CA SER A 26 -39.89 6.54 8.28
C SER A 26 -38.64 7.39 8.37
N PHE A 27 -38.73 8.61 7.88
CA PHE A 27 -37.76 9.68 7.92
C PHE A 27 -37.52 10.17 9.37
N ASN A 28 -36.67 9.46 10.11
CA ASN A 28 -35.96 10.07 11.22
C ASN A 28 -34.62 10.58 10.67
N LYS A 29 -34.64 11.79 10.09
CA LYS A 29 -33.44 12.55 9.72
C LYS A 29 -32.68 12.93 10.97
N THR A 30 -31.90 12.03 11.51
CA THR A 30 -30.72 12.41 12.28
C THR A 30 -29.73 12.97 11.26
N ALA A 31 -29.44 14.25 11.36
CA ALA A 31 -28.48 14.92 10.47
C ALA A 31 -27.20 14.06 10.39
N PRO A 32 -26.60 13.88 9.20
CA PRO A 32 -25.42 13.05 9.06
C PRO A 32 -24.36 13.56 10.04
N GLN A 33 -24.00 12.73 10.99
CA GLN A 33 -22.96 13.06 11.95
C GLN A 33 -21.66 13.14 11.14
N LYS A 34 -21.28 14.38 10.84
CA LYS A 34 -20.08 14.73 10.11
C LYS A 34 -18.89 14.20 10.89
N SER A 35 -18.44 13.02 10.55
CA SER A 35 -17.34 12.40 11.27
C SER A 35 -16.04 12.52 10.47
N LEU A 36 -15.11 13.28 11.01
CA LEU A 36 -13.71 13.20 10.68
C LEU A 36 -13.20 11.82 11.12
N TYR A 37 -12.37 11.19 10.33
CA TYR A 37 -11.59 10.04 10.78
C TYR A 37 -10.10 10.31 10.57
N ILE A 38 -9.28 9.75 11.43
CA ILE A 38 -7.83 9.80 11.35
C ILE A 38 -7.31 8.41 11.66
N ASN A 39 -6.51 7.85 10.76
CA ASN A 39 -5.83 6.58 10.96
C ASN A 39 -4.34 6.82 11.07
N ILE A 40 -3.72 6.22 12.07
CA ILE A 40 -2.28 6.19 12.28
C ILE A 40 -1.88 4.74 12.38
N ASP A 41 -1.17 4.26 11.37
CA ASP A 41 -0.89 2.83 11.22
C ASP A 41 0.61 2.56 11.11
N TRP A 42 1.02 1.47 11.70
CA TRP A 42 2.21 0.74 11.30
C TRP A 42 1.91 -0.06 10.03
N GLN A 43 2.90 -0.17 9.13
CA GLN A 43 2.75 -0.82 7.84
C GLN A 43 3.86 -1.84 7.61
N ALA A 44 3.48 -3.06 7.24
CA ALA A 44 4.38 -4.04 6.65
C ALA A 44 4.18 -4.09 5.14
N ASN A 45 5.28 -4.22 4.39
CA ASN A 45 5.29 -4.11 2.95
C ASN A 45 6.17 -5.16 2.30
N GLY A 46 5.70 -5.79 1.24
CA GLY A 46 6.44 -6.69 0.36
C GLY A 46 6.37 -6.21 -1.08
N VAL A 47 7.43 -6.36 -1.82
CA VAL A 47 7.53 -6.02 -3.25
C VAL A 47 7.30 -7.27 -4.09
N ILE A 48 6.57 -7.14 -5.19
CA ILE A 48 6.30 -8.25 -6.13
C ILE A 48 7.09 -8.02 -7.40
N GLY A 49 7.79 -9.07 -7.85
CA GLY A 49 8.44 -9.07 -9.17
C GLY A 49 9.63 -8.11 -9.28
N SER A 50 10.29 -7.81 -8.17
CA SER A 50 11.51 -7.02 -8.14
C SER A 50 12.72 -7.93 -7.99
N ASP A 51 13.70 -7.76 -8.87
CA ASP A 51 15.00 -8.41 -8.77
C ASP A 51 15.97 -7.61 -7.86
N PHE A 52 15.59 -6.40 -7.47
CA PHE A 52 16.41 -5.50 -6.65
C PHE A 52 16.16 -5.69 -5.16
N VAL A 53 14.88 -5.83 -4.74
CA VAL A 53 14.50 -6.08 -3.34
C VAL A 53 13.28 -7.00 -3.32
N SER A 54 13.39 -8.16 -2.70
CA SER A 54 12.34 -9.18 -2.62
C SER A 54 11.80 -9.41 -1.20
N LYS A 55 12.50 -8.93 -0.17
CA LYS A 55 12.15 -9.20 1.22
C LYS A 55 11.02 -8.31 1.73
N ILE A 56 10.14 -8.92 2.53
CA ILE A 56 9.10 -8.19 3.28
C ILE A 56 9.78 -7.35 4.36
N SER A 57 9.36 -6.11 4.47
CA SER A 57 9.82 -5.18 5.50
C SER A 57 8.69 -4.73 6.41
N GLY A 58 8.96 -4.65 7.69
CA GLY A 58 8.06 -4.05 8.70
C GLY A 58 8.38 -2.58 9.00
N TRP A 59 9.26 -1.94 8.23
CA TRP A 59 9.62 -0.54 8.43
C TRP A 59 8.72 0.37 7.58
N GLY A 60 7.50 0.56 8.05
CA GLY A 60 6.55 1.42 7.38
C GLY A 60 5.59 2.10 8.35
N ALA A 61 5.11 3.27 7.94
CA ALA A 61 4.10 4.05 8.63
C ALA A 61 3.08 4.59 7.62
N HIS A 62 1.84 4.72 8.05
CA HIS A 62 0.77 5.25 7.24
C HIS A 62 -0.09 6.20 8.06
N LEU A 63 -0.36 7.36 7.50
CA LEU A 63 -1.26 8.37 8.03
C LEU A 63 -2.36 8.64 7.02
N GLU A 64 -3.59 8.60 7.45
CA GLU A 64 -4.75 8.95 6.63
C GLU A 64 -5.73 9.78 7.44
N ALA A 65 -6.22 10.86 6.86
CA ALA A 65 -7.26 11.68 7.44
C ALA A 65 -8.32 12.00 6.40
N GLY A 66 -9.59 11.87 6.76
CA GLY A 66 -10.67 12.09 5.82
C GLY A 66 -11.99 12.41 6.51
N TYR A 67 -12.96 12.68 5.65
CA TYR A 67 -14.25 13.17 6.06
C TYR A 67 -15.37 12.38 5.39
N TYR A 68 -16.32 11.87 6.19
CA TYR A 68 -17.49 11.19 5.71
C TYR A 68 -18.49 12.18 5.10
N ARG A 69 -18.69 12.09 3.78
CA ARG A 69 -19.67 12.89 3.04
C ARG A 69 -21.08 12.35 3.22
N THR A 70 -21.19 11.03 3.33
CA THR A 70 -22.41 10.30 3.67
C THR A 70 -22.09 9.35 4.83
N GLU A 71 -23.07 8.60 5.29
CA GLU A 71 -22.85 7.60 6.36
C GLU A 71 -21.83 6.54 5.98
N ASN A 72 -21.70 6.25 4.69
CA ASN A 72 -20.89 5.17 4.17
C ASN A 72 -19.66 5.65 3.38
N PHE A 73 -19.73 6.82 2.73
CA PHE A 73 -18.69 7.29 1.81
C PHE A 73 -17.86 8.42 2.41
N ALA A 74 -16.54 8.23 2.40
CA ALA A 74 -15.58 9.22 2.83
C ALA A 74 -14.54 9.52 1.76
N VAL A 75 -14.02 10.74 1.81
CA VAL A 75 -12.87 11.20 1.04
C VAL A 75 -11.85 11.82 1.98
N GLY A 76 -10.58 11.64 1.67
CA GLY A 76 -9.50 12.11 2.53
C GLY A 76 -8.19 12.26 1.79
N GLY A 77 -7.15 12.50 2.57
CA GLY A 77 -5.77 12.50 2.13
C GLY A 77 -4.97 11.46 2.90
N PHE A 78 -3.91 10.99 2.28
CA PHE A 78 -3.00 10.04 2.91
C PHE A 78 -1.54 10.40 2.64
N LEU A 79 -0.69 9.94 3.53
CA LEU A 79 0.77 9.94 3.43
C LEU A 79 1.26 8.61 3.99
N SER A 80 2.11 7.92 3.24
CA SER A 80 2.77 6.71 3.73
C SER A 80 4.27 6.82 3.56
N TYR A 81 4.98 6.07 4.38
CA TYR A 81 6.41 5.83 4.26
C TYR A 81 6.65 4.33 4.44
N HIS A 82 7.44 3.74 3.58
CA HIS A 82 7.96 2.40 3.79
C HIS A 82 9.30 2.21 3.10
N THR A 83 10.08 1.31 3.65
CA THR A 83 11.39 0.94 3.09
C THR A 83 11.52 -0.57 3.04
N ASN A 84 12.11 -1.06 1.96
CA ASN A 84 12.48 -2.45 1.80
C ASN A 84 13.99 -2.52 1.62
N ASN A 85 14.62 -3.42 2.38
CA ASN A 85 16.07 -3.58 2.38
C ASN A 85 16.42 -5.04 2.08
N GLU A 86 17.41 -5.26 1.25
CA GLU A 86 17.96 -6.57 0.96
C GLU A 86 19.48 -6.55 1.02
N TYR A 87 20.02 -7.41 1.86
CA TYR A 87 21.45 -7.61 1.99
C TYR A 87 21.86 -8.79 1.12
N ILE A 88 22.84 -8.57 0.23
CA ILE A 88 23.47 -9.57 -0.62
C ILE A 88 24.86 -9.83 -0.06
N PRO A 89 25.10 -11.04 0.49
CA PRO A 89 26.40 -11.38 1.05
C PRO A 89 27.48 -11.40 -0.03
N TYR A 90 28.73 -11.37 0.40
CA TYR A 90 29.89 -11.39 -0.47
C TYR A 90 29.76 -12.40 -1.61
N GLN A 91 29.81 -11.88 -2.85
CA GLN A 91 29.88 -12.67 -4.06
C GLN A 91 31.22 -12.38 -4.74
N SER A 92 31.94 -13.43 -5.12
CA SER A 92 33.16 -13.28 -5.88
C SER A 92 32.86 -13.42 -7.36
N PHE A 93 33.03 -12.34 -8.10
CA PHE A 93 32.95 -12.34 -9.55
C PHE A 93 34.36 -12.50 -10.11
N ILE A 94 34.56 -13.49 -10.97
CA ILE A 94 35.80 -13.68 -11.68
C ILE A 94 35.61 -13.06 -13.06
N TRP A 95 36.36 -12.00 -13.31
CA TRP A 95 36.43 -11.33 -14.61
C TRP A 95 37.84 -11.46 -15.17
N GLU A 96 37.99 -12.23 -16.23
CA GLU A 96 39.30 -12.57 -16.83
C GLU A 96 40.26 -13.17 -15.79
N ASN A 97 41.23 -12.39 -15.31
CA ASN A 97 42.26 -12.81 -14.33
C ASN A 97 42.09 -12.12 -12.96
N GLU A 98 40.99 -11.38 -12.75
CA GLU A 98 40.73 -10.65 -11.50
C GLU A 98 39.54 -11.23 -10.77
N ALA A 99 39.65 -11.43 -9.46
CA ALA A 99 38.55 -11.79 -8.59
C ALA A 99 38.08 -10.54 -7.85
N LEU A 100 36.88 -10.05 -8.18
CA LEU A 100 36.25 -8.96 -7.48
C LEU A 100 35.28 -9.51 -6.45
N SER A 101 35.51 -9.24 -5.18
CA SER A 101 34.61 -9.60 -4.09
C SER A 101 33.75 -8.39 -3.70
N ILE A 102 32.46 -8.51 -3.88
CA ILE A 102 31.52 -7.40 -3.68
C ILE A 102 30.48 -7.82 -2.64
N GLU A 103 30.27 -6.94 -1.67
CA GLU A 103 29.15 -6.94 -0.74
C GLU A 103 28.18 -5.84 -1.16
N GLN A 104 26.88 -6.17 -1.25
CA GLN A 104 25.87 -5.21 -1.67
C GLN A 104 24.74 -5.14 -0.64
N GLN A 105 24.24 -3.94 -0.41
CA GLN A 105 23.00 -3.72 0.31
C GLN A 105 22.09 -2.85 -0.53
N HIS A 106 20.97 -3.42 -0.93
CA HIS A 106 19.93 -2.73 -1.65
C HIS A 106 18.90 -2.16 -0.68
N SER A 107 18.52 -0.90 -0.89
CA SER A 107 17.48 -0.22 -0.11
C SER A 107 16.55 0.55 -1.04
N VAL A 108 15.25 0.41 -0.83
CA VAL A 108 14.23 1.16 -1.57
C VAL A 108 13.36 1.89 -0.57
N PHE A 109 13.39 3.23 -0.64
CA PHE A 109 12.54 4.12 0.15
C PHE A 109 11.39 4.59 -0.71
N GLN A 110 10.17 4.51 -0.20
CA GLN A 110 8.96 4.87 -0.92
C GLN A 110 8.08 5.77 -0.06
N ILE A 111 7.65 6.90 -0.64
CA ILE A 111 6.79 7.88 0.02
C ILE A 111 5.59 8.16 -0.90
N PRO A 112 4.55 7.32 -0.87
CA PRO A 112 3.30 7.59 -1.56
C PRO A 112 2.43 8.55 -0.75
N PHE A 113 1.79 9.51 -1.45
CA PHE A 113 0.85 10.46 -0.90
C PHE A 113 -0.21 10.87 -1.92
N GLY A 114 -1.34 11.34 -1.45
CA GLY A 114 -2.42 11.76 -2.34
C GLY A 114 -3.78 11.79 -1.66
N VAL A 115 -4.80 11.43 -2.44
CA VAL A 115 -6.18 11.39 -2.00
C VAL A 115 -6.65 9.97 -1.78
N SER A 116 -7.54 9.78 -0.81
CA SER A 116 -8.19 8.51 -0.53
C SER A 116 -9.70 8.63 -0.66
N ALA A 117 -10.31 7.54 -1.09
CA ALA A 117 -11.76 7.37 -1.07
C ALA A 117 -12.06 6.01 -0.45
N ARG A 118 -13.03 5.95 0.47
CA ARG A 118 -13.46 4.70 1.10
C ARG A 118 -14.96 4.60 1.19
N TYR A 119 -15.44 3.37 1.09
CA TYR A 119 -16.83 3.02 1.32
C TYR A 119 -16.92 2.05 2.49
N ARG A 120 -17.52 2.49 3.58
CA ARG A 120 -17.71 1.74 4.80
C ARG A 120 -19.03 1.00 4.77
N LEU A 121 -19.00 -0.28 5.12
CA LEU A 121 -20.22 -1.05 5.32
C LEU A 121 -20.82 -0.73 6.71
N THR A 122 -22.14 -0.80 6.79
CA THR A 122 -22.85 -0.50 8.04
C THR A 122 -22.50 -1.53 9.10
N GLY A 123 -22.10 -1.04 10.28
CA GLY A 123 -21.74 -1.87 11.41
C GLY A 123 -21.67 -1.05 12.70
N ASN A 124 -21.94 -1.66 13.84
CA ASN A 124 -21.90 -0.96 15.12
C ASN A 124 -20.46 -0.81 15.66
N SER A 125 -19.88 -1.91 16.11
CA SER A 125 -18.53 -1.92 16.70
C SER A 125 -17.47 -2.38 15.73
N VAL A 126 -17.86 -3.13 14.70
CA VAL A 126 -16.96 -3.60 13.63
C VAL A 126 -17.46 -3.02 12.31
N ARG A 127 -16.62 -2.27 11.63
CA ARG A 127 -16.96 -1.51 10.43
C ARG A 127 -15.99 -1.87 9.32
N PRO A 128 -16.30 -2.90 8.53
CA PRO A 128 -15.50 -3.22 7.35
C PRO A 128 -15.67 -2.14 6.28
N TYR A 129 -14.62 -1.93 5.48
CA TYR A 129 -14.62 -0.98 4.40
C TYR A 129 -13.80 -1.48 3.21
N VAL A 130 -14.09 -0.91 2.06
CA VAL A 130 -13.25 -0.99 0.86
C VAL A 130 -12.81 0.42 0.49
N GLY A 131 -11.58 0.57 0.06
CA GLY A 131 -11.02 1.88 -0.25
C GLY A 131 -10.05 1.84 -1.42
N THR A 132 -9.75 3.01 -1.92
CA THR A 132 -8.70 3.22 -2.91
C THR A 132 -7.97 4.51 -2.61
N LYS A 133 -6.67 4.51 -2.90
CA LYS A 133 -5.77 5.64 -2.75
C LYS A 133 -5.15 5.95 -4.11
N ILE A 134 -5.15 7.23 -4.49
CA ILE A 134 -4.61 7.71 -5.76
C ILE A 134 -3.73 8.92 -5.48
N GLY A 135 -2.56 8.97 -6.10
CA GLY A 135 -1.66 10.09 -5.90
C GLY A 135 -0.33 9.94 -6.61
N ALA A 136 0.69 10.49 -6.01
CA ALA A 136 2.07 10.38 -6.45
C ALA A 136 2.90 9.57 -5.45
N GLN A 137 3.94 8.96 -5.95
CA GLN A 137 4.95 8.27 -5.14
C GLN A 137 6.32 8.80 -5.48
N TYR A 138 7.07 9.18 -4.46
CA TYR A 138 8.50 9.37 -4.54
C TYR A 138 9.18 8.06 -4.16
N THR A 139 10.17 7.65 -4.97
CA THR A 139 10.99 6.46 -4.70
C THR A 139 12.45 6.83 -4.80
N ARG A 140 13.23 6.43 -3.79
CA ARG A 140 14.69 6.45 -3.80
C ARG A 140 15.19 5.04 -3.68
N SER A 141 15.98 4.60 -4.66
CA SER A 141 16.69 3.33 -4.66
C SER A 141 18.16 3.59 -4.35
N GLU A 142 18.72 2.88 -3.40
CA GLU A 142 20.12 2.98 -2.98
C GLU A 142 20.78 1.61 -3.07
N ASP A 143 21.95 1.57 -3.69
CA ASP A 143 22.83 0.41 -3.74
C ASP A 143 24.16 0.75 -3.07
N TYR A 144 24.42 0.13 -1.95
CA TYR A 144 25.69 0.23 -1.24
C TYR A 144 26.59 -0.90 -1.69
N ILE A 145 27.67 -0.54 -2.40
CA ILE A 145 28.71 -1.45 -2.86
C ILE A 145 29.96 -1.15 -2.05
N ASN A 146 30.32 -2.02 -1.10
CA ASN A 146 31.42 -1.83 -0.17
C ASN A 146 31.33 -0.46 0.56
N ARG A 147 32.02 0.57 0.05
CA ARG A 147 32.07 1.93 0.61
C ARG A 147 31.41 2.99 -0.26
N THR A 148 30.89 2.60 -1.40
CA THR A 148 30.26 3.52 -2.36
C THR A 148 28.77 3.32 -2.36
N CYS A 149 28.00 4.41 -2.32
CA CYS A 149 26.56 4.41 -2.47
C CYS A 149 26.19 5.01 -3.82
N VAL A 150 25.42 4.28 -4.60
CA VAL A 150 24.78 4.78 -5.82
C VAL A 150 23.30 4.88 -5.55
N TYR A 151 22.69 6.01 -5.86
CA TYR A 151 21.26 6.20 -5.64
C TYR A 151 20.56 6.75 -6.88
N GLN A 152 19.29 6.46 -6.99
CA GLN A 152 18.40 6.93 -8.05
C GLN A 152 17.08 7.37 -7.45
N ASP A 153 16.64 8.57 -7.80
CA ASP A 153 15.39 9.18 -7.37
C ASP A 153 14.38 9.17 -8.52
N ASN A 154 13.17 8.76 -8.25
CA ASN A 154 12.11 8.70 -9.24
C ASN A 154 10.76 9.13 -8.66
N TRP A 155 9.94 9.75 -9.53
CA TRP A 155 8.56 10.09 -9.25
C TRP A 155 7.62 9.30 -10.15
N GLY A 156 6.48 8.90 -9.63
CA GLY A 156 5.48 8.19 -10.42
C GLY A 156 4.08 8.36 -9.88
N PHE A 157 3.14 7.89 -10.69
CA PHE A 157 1.74 7.76 -10.30
C PHE A 157 1.57 6.60 -9.31
N TYR A 158 0.68 6.76 -8.34
CA TYR A 158 0.38 5.75 -7.32
C TYR A 158 -1.10 5.43 -7.30
N LEU A 159 -1.43 4.13 -7.26
CA LEU A 159 -2.78 3.59 -7.09
C LEU A 159 -2.74 2.44 -6.09
N SER A 160 -3.62 2.47 -5.09
CA SER A 160 -3.66 1.42 -4.08
C SER A 160 -5.09 1.09 -3.65
N PRO A 161 -5.69 0.02 -4.15
CA PRO A 161 -6.88 -0.58 -3.56
C PRO A 161 -6.57 -1.18 -2.18
N GLU A 162 -7.55 -1.10 -1.29
CA GLU A 162 -7.44 -1.52 0.09
C GLU A 162 -8.76 -2.11 0.59
N ILE A 163 -8.66 -3.14 1.40
CA ILE A 163 -9.78 -3.67 2.19
C ILE A 163 -9.37 -3.63 3.65
N GLY A 164 -10.26 -3.18 4.52
CA GLY A 164 -9.94 -3.03 5.93
C GLY A 164 -11.15 -3.12 6.83
N VAL A 165 -10.87 -3.03 8.11
CA VAL A 165 -11.86 -3.03 9.17
C VAL A 165 -11.45 -2.09 10.28
N GLU A 166 -12.41 -1.29 10.74
CA GLU A 166 -12.29 -0.47 11.95
C GLU A 166 -13.07 -1.17 13.07
N ILE A 167 -12.40 -1.39 14.19
CA ILE A 167 -12.97 -2.08 15.36
C ILE A 167 -13.01 -1.11 16.52
N TYR A 168 -14.20 -0.75 17.00
CA TYR A 168 -14.43 0.14 18.11
C TYR A 168 -14.82 -0.67 19.36
N PRO A 169 -13.87 -1.03 20.23
CA PRO A 169 -14.14 -1.87 21.40
C PRO A 169 -14.93 -1.14 22.50
N PHE A 170 -14.93 0.18 22.49
CA PHE A 170 -15.58 1.01 23.52
C PHE A 170 -16.88 1.63 23.02
N ALA A 171 -17.87 1.69 23.90
CA ALA A 171 -19.20 2.25 23.61
C ALA A 171 -19.14 3.72 23.14
N GLN A 172 -18.16 4.48 23.62
CA GLN A 172 -17.95 5.89 23.24
C GLN A 172 -17.43 6.11 21.83
N LYS A 173 -16.91 5.04 21.15
CA LYS A 173 -16.40 5.06 19.77
C LYS A 173 -15.43 6.23 19.48
N ARG A 174 -14.65 6.69 20.47
CA ARG A 174 -13.70 7.79 20.31
C ARG A 174 -12.41 7.35 19.62
N PHE A 175 -12.00 6.11 19.85
CA PHE A 175 -10.88 5.49 19.15
C PHE A 175 -11.15 4.01 18.96
N GLY A 176 -10.55 3.44 17.93
CA GLY A 176 -10.67 2.04 17.57
C GLY A 176 -9.35 1.49 17.04
N LEU A 177 -9.35 0.21 16.77
CA LEU A 177 -8.28 -0.48 16.06
C LEU A 177 -8.56 -0.43 14.56
N HIS A 178 -7.53 -0.17 13.78
CA HIS A 178 -7.56 -0.21 12.34
C HIS A 178 -6.71 -1.36 11.83
N LEU A 179 -7.28 -2.17 10.94
CA LEU A 179 -6.61 -3.28 10.27
C LEU A 179 -6.94 -3.20 8.78
N ALA A 180 -5.95 -3.29 7.91
CA ALA A 180 -6.16 -3.28 6.48
C ALA A 180 -5.13 -4.12 5.72
N CYS A 181 -5.56 -4.70 4.61
CA CYS A 181 -4.70 -5.29 3.60
C CYS A 181 -4.78 -4.43 2.34
N TYR A 182 -3.65 -4.19 1.71
CA TYR A 182 -3.59 -3.38 0.52
C TYR A 182 -2.70 -4.02 -0.55
N TYR A 183 -2.99 -3.65 -1.77
CA TYR A 183 -2.11 -3.80 -2.91
C TYR A 183 -1.82 -2.40 -3.46
N SER A 184 -0.62 -2.16 -3.97
CA SER A 184 -0.32 -0.90 -4.62
C SER A 184 0.46 -1.10 -5.92
N PHE A 185 0.15 -0.24 -6.85
CA PHE A 185 0.83 -0.10 -8.13
C PHE A 185 1.39 1.32 -8.24
N ALA A 186 2.65 1.43 -8.63
CA ALA A 186 3.26 2.72 -8.97
C ALA A 186 4.05 2.62 -10.26
N THR A 187 4.06 3.72 -11.02
CA THR A 187 4.79 3.82 -12.30
C THR A 187 6.26 4.20 -12.12
N ASN A 188 6.72 4.25 -10.87
CA ASN A 188 8.12 4.54 -10.56
C ASN A 188 9.02 3.42 -11.06
N GLU A 189 10.10 3.83 -11.70
CA GLU A 189 11.23 2.94 -11.89
C GLU A 189 11.98 2.79 -10.56
N HIS A 190 12.39 1.57 -10.24
CA HIS A 190 13.22 1.30 -9.09
C HIS A 190 14.34 0.32 -9.44
N GLY A 191 15.47 0.54 -8.81
CA GLY A 191 16.68 -0.18 -9.08
C GLY A 191 17.87 0.76 -9.14
N ALA A 192 19.05 0.21 -9.19
CA ALA A 192 20.30 0.92 -9.38
C ALA A 192 21.24 0.07 -10.23
N LEU A 193 22.16 0.70 -10.94
CA LEU A 193 23.15 0.07 -11.81
C LEU A 193 22.53 -0.83 -12.89
N TRP A 194 22.55 -2.16 -12.70
CA TRP A 194 22.06 -3.16 -13.66
C TRP A 194 20.60 -3.56 -13.45
N TYR A 195 19.99 -3.12 -12.34
CA TYR A 195 18.62 -3.46 -11.99
C TYR A 195 17.69 -2.34 -12.47
N HIS A 196 16.76 -2.65 -13.37
CA HIS A 196 15.79 -1.71 -13.92
C HIS A 196 14.39 -2.32 -13.89
N ASN A 197 13.63 -2.01 -12.86
CA ASN A 197 12.23 -2.37 -12.78
C ASN A 197 11.37 -1.16 -13.14
N LYS A 198 10.59 -1.26 -14.21
CA LYS A 198 9.78 -0.15 -14.76
C LYS A 198 8.58 0.25 -13.90
N HIS A 199 8.11 -0.66 -13.07
CA HIS A 199 6.91 -0.47 -12.25
C HIS A 199 7.14 -1.08 -10.87
N THR A 200 6.50 -0.50 -9.87
CA THR A 200 6.54 -1.01 -8.50
C THR A 200 5.20 -1.61 -8.15
N HIS A 201 5.20 -2.87 -7.76
CA HIS A 201 4.04 -3.59 -7.24
C HIS A 201 4.31 -3.98 -5.80
N ASN A 202 3.49 -3.47 -4.88
CA ASN A 202 3.61 -3.81 -3.48
C ASN A 202 2.31 -4.44 -2.96
N TYR A 203 2.44 -5.27 -1.96
CA TYR A 203 1.35 -5.74 -1.13
C TYR A 203 1.73 -5.56 0.33
N GLY A 204 0.74 -5.41 1.17
CA GLY A 204 1.05 -5.21 2.57
C GLY A 204 -0.15 -5.25 3.48
N PHE A 205 0.19 -5.05 4.73
CA PHE A 205 -0.74 -5.04 5.84
C PHE A 205 -0.50 -3.78 6.68
N ARG A 206 -1.59 -3.19 7.14
CA ARG A 206 -1.60 -2.04 8.06
C ARG A 206 -2.32 -2.40 9.34
N THR A 207 -1.76 -1.97 10.45
CA THR A 207 -2.41 -2.07 11.76
C THR A 207 -2.12 -0.82 12.57
N GLY A 208 -3.14 -0.28 13.20
CA GLY A 208 -3.00 0.96 13.96
C GLY A 208 -4.25 1.37 14.70
N ILE A 209 -4.36 2.66 14.88
CA ILE A 209 -5.42 3.30 15.66
C ILE A 209 -6.22 4.23 14.73
N THR A 210 -7.55 4.16 14.88
CA THR A 210 -8.50 5.05 14.21
C THR A 210 -9.23 5.92 15.24
N PHE A 211 -9.45 7.20 14.87
CA PHE A 211 -10.14 8.19 15.69
C PHE A 211 -11.38 8.74 14.98
#